data_23d06f317f876e76d7370da9b21b889e
#
_entry.id   23d06f317f876e76d7370da9b21b889e
#
_cell.length_a   1.000
_cell.length_b   1.000
_cell.length_c   1.000
_cell.angle_alpha   90.00
_cell.angle_beta   90.00
_cell.angle_gamma   90.00
#
_symmetry.space_group_name_H-M   'P 1'
#
loop_
_entity.id
_entity.type
_entity.pdbx_description
1 polymer ?
#
loop_
_entity_poly.entity_id
_entity_poly.type
_entity_poly.pdbx_seq_one_letter_code
_entity_poly.pdbx_strand_id
1 'polypeptide(L)'
;MEVAYSKDFKKRFAKLLAKVQQQFAERLSLYLDNPQHALLHVHGLNGSFTGYQSFNVNVDLRVIFTIRDNGKTLYLDIIGTHSQLY
;
A
#
# COMPACT_ATOMS: atom_id res chain seq x y z
N MET A 1 14.22 -3.84 5.50
CA MET A 1 13.60 -2.94 4.52
C MET A 1 13.04 -1.73 5.23
N GLU A 2 13.38 -0.56 4.78
CA GLU A 2 12.80 0.67 5.33
C GLU A 2 11.44 0.93 4.70
N VAL A 3 10.55 1.61 5.44
CA VAL A 3 9.24 2.01 4.96
C VAL A 3 9.17 3.53 4.96
N ALA A 4 8.85 4.11 3.82
CA ALA A 4 8.67 5.54 3.67
C ALA A 4 7.26 5.83 3.17
N TYR A 5 6.76 7.03 3.46
CA TYR A 5 5.40 7.43 3.17
C TYR A 5 5.39 8.76 2.44
N SER A 6 4.60 8.89 1.38
CA SER A 6 4.39 10.18 0.73
C SER A 6 3.55 11.10 1.62
N LYS A 7 3.59 12.39 1.32
CA LYS A 7 2.73 13.37 2.02
C LYS A 7 1.25 13.07 1.79
N ASP A 8 0.91 12.69 0.56
CA ASP A 8 -0.47 12.36 0.22
C ASP A 8 -0.95 11.12 0.98
N PHE A 9 -0.11 10.08 1.08
CA PHE A 9 -0.43 8.90 1.87
C PHE A 9 -0.74 9.27 3.31
N LYS A 10 0.14 10.03 3.94
CA LYS A 10 -0.03 10.44 5.35
C LYS A 10 -1.33 11.21 5.56
N LYS A 11 -1.65 12.11 4.63
CA LYS A 11 -2.86 12.92 4.71
C LYS A 11 -4.13 12.07 4.61
N ARG A 12 -4.16 11.14 3.67
CA ARG A 12 -5.29 10.23 3.49
C ARG A 12 -5.42 9.26 4.66
N PHE A 13 -4.30 8.72 5.12
CA PHE A 13 -4.26 7.76 6.23
C PHE A 13 -4.83 8.37 7.51
N ALA A 14 -4.48 9.63 7.79
CA ALA A 14 -4.95 10.32 9.00
C ALA A 14 -6.47 10.44 9.07
N LYS A 15 -7.15 10.38 7.92
CA LYS A 15 -8.61 10.47 7.84
C LYS A 15 -9.32 9.13 8.00
N LEU A 16 -8.58 8.02 8.03
CA LEU A 16 -9.17 6.70 8.15
C LEU A 16 -9.59 6.42 9.59
N LEU A 17 -10.63 5.59 9.74
CA LEU A 17 -11.05 5.12 11.06
C LEU A 17 -9.93 4.30 11.70
N ALA A 18 -9.85 4.34 13.03
CA ALA A 18 -8.83 3.62 13.78
C ALA A 18 -8.79 2.14 13.44
N LYS A 19 -9.95 1.51 13.25
CA LYS A 19 -10.04 0.10 12.86
C LYS A 19 -9.36 -0.15 11.50
N VAL A 20 -9.54 0.76 10.56
CA VAL A 20 -8.94 0.63 9.22
C VAL A 20 -7.44 0.87 9.28
N GLN A 21 -7.00 1.82 10.09
CA GLN A 21 -5.57 2.04 10.33
C GLN A 21 -4.91 0.79 10.92
N GLN A 22 -5.60 0.10 11.81
CA GLN A 22 -5.15 -1.18 12.37
C GLN A 22 -5.02 -2.25 11.28
N GLN A 23 -6.02 -2.36 10.40
CA GLN A 23 -5.99 -3.30 9.28
C GLN A 23 -4.78 -3.03 8.37
N PHE A 24 -4.50 -1.76 8.10
CA PHE A 24 -3.32 -1.39 7.33
C PHE A 24 -2.03 -1.85 8.02
N ALA A 25 -1.91 -1.60 9.33
CA ALA A 25 -0.71 -2.00 10.08
C ALA A 25 -0.48 -3.51 10.00
N GLU A 26 -1.55 -4.29 10.10
CA GLU A 26 -1.47 -5.76 10.00
C GLU A 26 -1.03 -6.20 8.60
N ARG A 27 -1.57 -5.57 7.55
CA ARG A 27 -1.21 -5.92 6.17
C ARG A 27 0.21 -5.47 5.82
N LEU A 28 0.64 -4.32 6.32
CA LEU A 28 2.02 -3.88 6.15
C LEU A 28 2.99 -4.87 6.80
N SER A 29 2.69 -5.28 8.03
CA SER A 29 3.50 -6.28 8.73
C SER A 29 3.56 -7.58 7.94
N LEU A 30 2.41 -8.02 7.40
CA LEU A 30 2.34 -9.22 6.58
C LEU A 30 3.19 -9.08 5.32
N TYR A 31 3.13 -7.94 4.64
CA TYR A 31 3.94 -7.69 3.45
C TYR A 31 5.44 -7.77 3.76
N LEU A 32 5.86 -7.17 4.86
CA LEU A 32 7.28 -7.17 5.26
C LEU A 32 7.77 -8.57 5.61
N ASP A 33 6.89 -9.43 6.13
CA ASP A 33 7.21 -10.81 6.46
C ASP A 33 7.13 -11.74 5.25
N ASN A 34 6.06 -11.61 4.47
CA ASN A 34 5.81 -12.47 3.31
C ASN A 34 5.05 -11.71 2.22
N PRO A 35 5.77 -11.00 1.33
CA PRO A 35 5.12 -10.19 0.28
C PRO A 35 4.33 -11.02 -0.74
N GLN A 36 4.49 -12.33 -0.75
CA GLN A 36 3.76 -13.23 -1.65
C GLN A 36 2.46 -13.76 -1.03
N HIS A 37 2.15 -13.36 0.19
CA HIS A 37 0.96 -13.87 0.88
C HIS A 37 -0.32 -13.54 0.11
N ALA A 38 -1.20 -14.55 -0.06
CA ALA A 38 -2.39 -14.43 -0.88
C ALA A 38 -3.35 -13.30 -0.43
N LEU A 39 -3.43 -13.03 0.88
CA LEU A 39 -4.29 -11.97 1.40
C LEU A 39 -3.92 -10.58 0.90
N LEU A 40 -2.67 -10.36 0.54
CA LEU A 40 -2.19 -9.06 0.05
C LEU A 40 -2.60 -8.82 -1.40
N HIS A 41 -2.74 -9.88 -2.19
CA HIS A 41 -3.05 -9.77 -3.61
C HIS A 41 -2.14 -8.74 -4.31
N VAL A 42 -0.83 -8.86 -4.07
CA VAL A 42 0.15 -7.95 -4.67
C VAL A 42 0.18 -8.14 -6.18
N HIS A 43 0.09 -7.03 -6.90
CA HIS A 43 0.18 -7.07 -8.37
C HIS A 43 0.67 -5.73 -8.92
N GLY A 44 1.25 -5.78 -10.13
CA GLY A 44 1.67 -4.59 -10.85
C GLY A 44 0.48 -3.87 -11.45
N LEU A 45 0.65 -2.57 -11.69
CA LEU A 45 -0.39 -1.69 -12.21
C LEU A 45 -0.05 -1.23 -13.63
N ASN A 46 -1.08 -0.79 -14.35
CA ASN A 46 -0.98 -0.29 -15.71
C ASN A 46 -1.44 1.17 -15.80
N GLY A 47 -1.39 1.73 -17.01
CA GLY A 47 -1.86 3.09 -17.25
C GLY A 47 -1.02 4.12 -16.52
N SER A 48 -1.67 5.05 -15.84
CA SER A 48 -0.98 6.13 -15.12
C SER A 48 -0.15 5.63 -13.94
N PHE A 49 -0.35 4.38 -13.50
CA PHE A 49 0.43 3.78 -12.42
C PHE A 49 1.41 2.71 -12.90
N THR A 50 1.80 2.75 -14.18
CA THR A 50 2.82 1.85 -14.71
C THR A 50 4.11 1.97 -13.88
N GLY A 51 4.66 0.83 -13.46
CA GLY A 51 5.86 0.79 -12.61
C GLY A 51 5.54 0.73 -11.11
N TYR A 52 4.27 0.93 -10.75
CA TYR A 52 3.81 0.80 -9.36
C TYR A 52 3.18 -0.55 -9.14
N GLN A 53 3.02 -0.92 -7.86
CA GLN A 53 2.31 -2.12 -7.44
C GLN A 53 1.27 -1.75 -6.40
N SER A 54 0.36 -2.67 -6.11
CA SER A 54 -0.60 -2.45 -5.04
C SER A 54 -0.73 -3.69 -4.16
N PHE A 55 -1.13 -3.46 -2.90
CA PHE A 55 -1.60 -4.55 -2.04
C PHE A 55 -2.91 -4.16 -1.36
N ASN A 56 -3.69 -5.18 -0.98
CA ASN A 56 -5.00 -4.98 -0.37
C ASN A 56 -4.87 -4.81 1.14
N VAL A 57 -5.54 -3.79 1.68
CA VAL A 57 -5.72 -3.62 3.12
C VAL A 57 -6.98 -4.35 3.58
N ASN A 58 -8.06 -4.19 2.83
CA ASN A 58 -9.30 -4.92 3.02
C ASN A 58 -9.98 -5.09 1.65
N VAL A 59 -11.24 -5.47 1.63
CA VAL A 59 -11.96 -5.74 0.38
C VAL A 59 -11.92 -4.56 -0.60
N ASP A 60 -11.98 -3.34 -0.07
CA ASP A 60 -12.10 -2.13 -0.90
C ASP A 60 -10.84 -1.26 -0.88
N LEU A 61 -10.13 -1.20 0.24
CA LEU A 61 -9.01 -0.29 0.44
C LEU A 61 -7.70 -0.90 -0.04
N ARG A 62 -6.94 -0.13 -0.82
CA ARG A 62 -5.67 -0.56 -1.41
C ARG A 62 -4.57 0.45 -1.15
N VAL A 63 -3.33 -0.03 -1.14
CA VAL A 63 -2.13 0.80 -1.09
C VAL A 63 -1.41 0.68 -2.41
N ILE A 64 -1.04 1.81 -3.00
CA ILE A 64 -0.17 1.85 -4.18
C ILE A 64 1.24 2.20 -3.71
N PHE A 65 2.23 1.42 -4.14
CA PHE A 65 3.60 1.56 -3.65
C PHE A 65 4.62 1.26 -4.73
N THR A 66 5.86 1.68 -4.46
CA THR A 66 7.04 1.31 -5.26
C THR A 66 8.12 0.78 -4.34
N ILE A 67 9.01 -0.01 -4.92
CA ILE A 67 10.23 -0.45 -4.24
C ILE A 67 11.37 0.41 -4.78
N ARG A 68 12.10 1.05 -3.89
CA ARG A 68 13.18 1.98 -4.23
C ARG A 68 14.49 1.55 -3.60
N ASP A 69 15.58 2.23 -3.98
CA ASP A 69 16.92 2.04 -3.42
C ASP A 69 17.38 0.58 -3.53
N ASN A 70 17.24 0.00 -4.73
CA ASN A 70 17.64 -1.37 -5.01
C ASN A 70 17.00 -2.40 -4.07
N GLY A 71 15.72 -2.21 -3.79
CA GLY A 71 14.96 -3.13 -2.95
C GLY A 71 15.03 -2.85 -1.46
N LYS A 72 15.67 -1.76 -1.04
CA LYS A 72 15.85 -1.45 0.37
C LYS A 72 14.71 -0.65 0.98
N THR A 73 13.93 0.05 0.17
CA THR A 73 12.86 0.93 0.64
C THR A 73 11.53 0.59 0.01
N LEU A 74 10.53 0.38 0.86
CA LEU A 74 9.13 0.29 0.46
C LEU A 74 8.54 1.69 0.57
N TYR A 75 8.23 2.30 -0.55
CA TYR A 75 7.65 3.66 -0.59
C TYR A 75 6.15 3.57 -0.82
N LEU A 76 5.38 3.96 0.20
CA LEU A 76 3.92 3.94 0.17
C LEU A 76 3.42 5.27 -0.38
N ASP A 77 2.87 5.22 -1.59
CA ASP A 77 2.57 6.41 -2.36
C ASP A 77 1.16 6.94 -2.13
N ILE A 78 0.15 6.06 -2.22
CA ILE A 78 -1.25 6.42 -2.06
C ILE A 78 -1.98 5.32 -1.34
N ILE A 79 -2.97 5.68 -0.51
CA ILE A 79 -3.93 4.76 0.06
C ILE A 79 -5.34 5.27 -0.26
N GLY A 80 -6.22 4.37 -0.69
CA GLY A 80 -7.59 4.74 -1.03
C GLY A 80 -8.40 3.54 -1.49
N THR A 81 -9.69 3.77 -1.72
CA THR A 81 -10.56 2.75 -2.27
C THR A 81 -10.27 2.57 -3.75
N HIS A 82 -10.73 1.45 -4.31
CA HIS A 82 -10.56 1.18 -5.75
C HIS A 82 -11.10 2.33 -6.60
N SER A 83 -12.28 2.83 -6.30
CA SER A 83 -12.88 3.92 -7.06
C SER A 83 -12.19 5.26 -6.87
N GLN A 84 -11.50 5.48 -5.74
CA GLN A 84 -10.70 6.69 -5.53
C GLN A 84 -9.39 6.67 -6.32
N LEU A 85 -8.82 5.49 -6.52
CA LEU A 85 -7.50 5.32 -7.14
C LEU A 85 -7.59 5.07 -8.65
N TYR A 86 -8.65 4.47 -9.11
CA TYR A 86 -8.86 4.10 -10.50
C TYR A 86 -10.18 4.69 -11.01
#